data_91e18ab3163f858c8ee1b288dbc0e267
#
_entry.id   91e18ab3163f858c8ee1b288dbc0e267
#
_cell.length_a   1.000
_cell.length_b   1.000
_cell.length_c   1.000
_cell.angle_alpha   90.00
_cell.angle_beta   90.00
_cell.angle_gamma   90.00
#
_symmetry.space_group_name_H-M   'P 1'
#
loop_
_entity.id
_entity.type
_entity.pdbx_description
1 polymer ?
#
loop_
_entity_poly.entity_id
_entity_poly.type
_entity_poly.pdbx_seq_one_letter_code
_entity_poly.pdbx_strand_id
1 'polypeptide(L)'
;MKKKDLGGSLWLSAGLCLGGCGSDATDTADSAAGSATDASGQVTAETIKEAGVLKVGVKEDVPNFGLRNTETNEIEGFEIDIAKKIAEEILGDAEAIELVPVTAKTRGPLLDNGEVDMVIATFTVTEERKETYNFSDAYYVDAVGLLVKKDKGYTGLADMDGATIGVAQSSTTADAINAEAEQYGISLSYSEYATYPEIKAALDSGRVDAFSVDRSILAGYLDDSTQILKDRFATQDYGVAIKKSNTELATTVNDLITAWGEDGTLDAMITEWGLGE
;
A
#
# COMPACT_ATOMS: atom_id res chain seq x y z
N MET A 1 -18.64 -56.71 35.97
CA MET A 1 -17.95 -57.76 36.80
C MET A 1 -16.46 -57.50 36.76
N LYS A 2 -15.89 -57.37 38.00
CA LYS A 2 -14.44 -57.42 38.40
C LYS A 2 -13.57 -56.27 37.91
N LYS A 3 -13.20 -55.23 38.64
CA LYS A 3 -12.36 -55.04 39.86
C LYS A 3 -10.99 -55.74 39.79
N LYS A 4 -9.91 -54.94 39.91
CA LYS A 4 -8.82 -54.93 40.91
C LYS A 4 -7.76 -53.95 40.41
N ASP A 5 -7.44 -52.88 41.03
CA ASP A 5 -6.77 -52.54 42.32
C ASP A 5 -5.25 -52.80 42.37
N LEU A 6 -4.58 -51.76 42.84
CA LEU A 6 -3.40 -51.60 43.72
C LEU A 6 -2.00 -51.67 43.06
N GLY A 7 -1.24 -50.65 43.27
CA GLY A 7 -0.29 -50.28 44.31
C GLY A 7 0.82 -49.48 43.65
N GLY A 8 1.23 -48.29 43.98
CA GLY A 8 1.81 -47.88 45.26
C GLY A 8 3.32 -48.06 45.28
N SER A 9 4.09 -46.98 45.12
CA SER A 9 5.29 -46.74 45.94
C SER A 9 5.95 -45.39 45.66
N LEU A 10 6.04 -44.62 46.72
CA LEU A 10 6.87 -43.45 46.93
C LEU A 10 8.36 -43.84 46.94
N TRP A 11 9.23 -43.06 46.26
CA TRP A 11 10.61 -42.86 46.71
C TRP A 11 11.03 -41.42 46.48
N LEU A 12 11.28 -40.74 47.58
CA LEU A 12 12.02 -39.49 47.69
C LEU A 12 13.50 -39.80 47.49
N SER A 13 14.19 -39.00 46.67
CA SER A 13 15.63 -38.81 46.80
C SER A 13 16.01 -37.41 46.33
N ALA A 14 16.45 -36.61 47.28
CA ALA A 14 17.12 -35.35 47.05
C ALA A 14 18.52 -35.59 46.48
N GLY A 15 18.93 -34.80 45.46
CA GLY A 15 20.29 -34.81 44.97
C GLY A 15 20.61 -33.44 44.38
N LEU A 16 21.31 -32.60 45.17
CA LEU A 16 21.97 -31.38 44.74
C LEU A 16 23.18 -31.76 43.90
N CYS A 17 23.33 -31.19 42.71
CA CYS A 17 24.63 -31.01 42.07
C CYS A 17 24.63 -29.72 41.25
N LEU A 18 25.55 -28.83 41.60
CA LEU A 18 26.01 -27.66 40.85
C LEU A 18 26.77 -28.09 39.61
N GLY A 19 26.68 -27.26 38.57
CA GLY A 19 27.78 -27.06 37.66
C GLY A 19 27.50 -27.36 36.20
N GLY A 20 27.76 -26.38 35.34
CA GLY A 20 28.11 -26.67 33.94
C GLY A 20 27.40 -25.79 32.90
N CYS A 21 28.15 -24.84 32.43
CA CYS A 21 27.96 -24.05 31.21
C CYS A 21 27.54 -24.84 29.97
N GLY A 22 26.79 -24.16 29.14
CA GLY A 22 26.95 -24.26 27.68
C GLY A 22 25.96 -25.18 27.03
N SER A 23 25.07 -24.58 26.25
CA SER A 23 24.81 -25.09 24.90
C SER A 23 23.81 -24.17 24.22
N ASP A 24 24.22 -23.72 23.08
CA ASP A 24 23.46 -23.06 22.06
C ASP A 24 22.10 -23.69 21.84
N ALA A 25 21.05 -22.93 22.12
CA ALA A 25 19.75 -23.10 21.48
C ALA A 25 19.65 -22.00 20.43
N THR A 26 19.89 -22.36 19.19
CA THR A 26 19.49 -21.56 18.03
C THR A 26 17.97 -21.53 18.01
N ASP A 27 17.41 -20.56 18.73
CA ASP A 27 16.04 -20.11 18.52
C ASP A 27 16.06 -19.29 17.25
N THR A 28 15.68 -19.91 16.13
CA THR A 28 15.25 -19.18 14.92
C THR A 28 13.88 -18.60 15.23
N ALA A 29 13.86 -17.52 16.02
CA ALA A 29 12.73 -16.63 16.05
C ALA A 29 12.73 -15.88 14.71
N ASP A 30 11.79 -16.26 13.85
CA ASP A 30 11.32 -15.47 12.73
C ASP A 30 10.62 -14.23 13.34
N SER A 31 11.43 -13.27 13.76
CA SER A 31 10.98 -11.96 14.21
C SER A 31 10.89 -11.13 12.94
N ALA A 32 9.67 -10.83 12.50
CA ALA A 32 9.44 -9.66 11.68
C ALA A 32 10.03 -8.45 12.44
N ALA A 33 11.26 -8.07 12.10
CA ALA A 33 11.96 -6.98 12.75
C ALA A 33 11.23 -5.69 12.34
N GLY A 34 10.55 -5.04 13.29
CA GLY A 34 9.96 -3.72 13.08
C GLY A 34 11.00 -2.69 12.65
N SER A 35 10.55 -1.49 12.26
CA SER A 35 11.42 -0.37 11.92
C SER A 35 12.37 -0.02 13.06
N ALA A 36 13.63 0.31 12.74
CA ALA A 36 14.58 0.82 13.72
C ALA A 36 14.14 2.20 14.22
N THR A 37 14.21 2.44 15.52
CA THR A 37 13.79 3.70 16.13
C THR A 37 14.89 4.29 17.01
N ASP A 38 14.90 5.62 17.15
CA ASP A 38 15.76 6.34 18.09
C ASP A 38 15.31 6.15 19.56
N ALA A 39 16.00 6.81 20.49
CA ALA A 39 15.68 6.77 21.92
C ALA A 39 14.27 7.34 22.27
N SER A 40 13.65 8.10 21.37
CA SER A 40 12.28 8.62 21.52
C SER A 40 11.22 7.74 20.86
N GLY A 41 11.63 6.63 20.21
CA GLY A 41 10.74 5.71 19.49
C GLY A 41 10.36 6.22 18.10
N GLN A 42 11.14 7.13 17.51
CA GLN A 42 10.90 7.68 16.18
C GLN A 42 11.83 7.03 15.15
N VAL A 43 11.31 6.86 13.92
CA VAL A 43 12.12 6.53 12.76
C VAL A 43 12.65 7.83 12.16
N THR A 44 13.96 7.90 11.95
CA THR A 44 14.69 9.03 11.35
C THR A 44 15.58 8.53 10.23
N ALA A 45 16.12 9.44 9.41
CA ALA A 45 17.13 9.05 8.40
C ALA A 45 18.36 8.39 9.03
N GLU A 46 18.74 8.80 10.25
CA GLU A 46 19.87 8.20 10.96
C GLU A 46 19.59 6.78 11.43
N THR A 47 18.40 6.53 12.01
CA THR A 47 18.04 5.15 12.42
C THR A 47 17.91 4.20 11.23
N ILE A 48 17.47 4.70 10.07
CA ILE A 48 17.46 3.93 8.81
C ILE A 48 18.90 3.62 8.37
N LYS A 49 19.83 4.58 8.48
CA LYS A 49 21.26 4.34 8.19
C LYS A 49 21.87 3.30 9.12
N GLU A 50 21.57 3.35 10.40
CA GLU A 50 22.00 2.36 11.37
C GLU A 50 21.45 0.96 11.09
N ALA A 51 20.19 0.88 10.63
CA ALA A 51 19.56 -0.37 10.23
C ALA A 51 20.11 -0.92 8.90
N GLY A 52 20.63 -0.03 8.04
CA GLY A 52 21.17 -0.37 6.72
C GLY A 52 20.12 -0.80 5.69
N VAL A 53 18.83 -0.54 5.96
CA VAL A 53 17.73 -0.88 5.05
C VAL A 53 16.57 0.09 5.25
N LEU A 54 15.92 0.48 4.14
CA LEU A 54 14.69 1.27 4.11
C LEU A 54 13.50 0.35 3.84
N LYS A 55 12.51 0.31 4.75
CA LYS A 55 11.30 -0.51 4.60
C LYS A 55 10.16 0.32 4.04
N VAL A 56 9.66 -0.05 2.87
CA VAL A 56 8.63 0.73 2.17
C VAL A 56 7.41 -0.12 1.86
N GLY A 57 6.24 0.33 2.30
CA GLY A 57 4.95 -0.23 1.89
C GLY A 57 4.61 0.20 0.47
N VAL A 58 4.47 -0.75 -0.45
CA VAL A 58 4.25 -0.50 -1.88
C VAL A 58 3.10 -1.31 -2.44
N LYS A 59 2.51 -0.86 -3.55
CA LYS A 59 1.57 -1.66 -4.32
C LYS A 59 2.33 -2.77 -5.08
N GLU A 60 1.64 -3.89 -5.34
CA GLU A 60 2.14 -4.96 -6.19
C GLU A 60 1.16 -5.35 -7.30
N ASP A 61 0.02 -4.66 -7.34
CA ASP A 61 -1.09 -4.93 -8.24
C ASP A 61 -1.47 -3.71 -9.12
N VAL A 62 -0.60 -2.69 -9.18
CA VAL A 62 -0.86 -1.45 -9.95
C VAL A 62 0.13 -1.33 -11.10
N PRO A 63 -0.28 -1.62 -12.34
CA PRO A 63 0.56 -1.43 -13.52
C PRO A 63 1.17 -0.02 -13.57
N ASN A 64 2.43 0.07 -13.93
CA ASN A 64 3.26 1.26 -14.04
C ASN A 64 3.62 1.96 -12.72
N PHE A 65 2.91 1.72 -11.61
CA PHE A 65 3.21 2.28 -10.28
C PHE A 65 3.98 1.32 -9.38
N GLY A 66 3.41 0.14 -9.14
CA GLY A 66 4.00 -0.95 -8.39
C GLY A 66 3.30 -2.25 -8.78
N LEU A 67 3.94 -3.02 -9.64
CA LEU A 67 3.42 -4.27 -10.18
C LEU A 67 4.42 -5.40 -9.96
N ARG A 68 3.94 -6.53 -9.43
CA ARG A 68 4.76 -7.72 -9.32
C ARG A 68 4.92 -8.38 -10.70
N ASN A 69 6.14 -8.45 -11.16
CA ASN A 69 6.50 -9.18 -12.37
C ASN A 69 6.36 -10.69 -12.12
N THR A 70 5.54 -11.35 -12.90
CA THR A 70 5.23 -12.79 -12.74
C THR A 70 6.38 -13.72 -13.13
N GLU A 71 7.37 -13.23 -13.87
CA GLU A 71 8.53 -14.02 -14.31
C GLU A 71 9.70 -13.90 -13.34
N THR A 72 10.02 -12.67 -12.89
CA THR A 72 11.13 -12.39 -11.97
C THR A 72 10.73 -12.42 -10.51
N ASN A 73 9.42 -12.28 -10.21
CA ASN A 73 8.85 -12.09 -8.88
C ASN A 73 9.29 -10.78 -8.21
N GLU A 74 9.89 -9.85 -8.93
CA GLU A 74 10.24 -8.52 -8.46
C GLU A 74 9.05 -7.57 -8.58
N ILE A 75 9.03 -6.51 -7.77
CA ILE A 75 8.04 -5.43 -7.88
C ILE A 75 8.72 -4.27 -8.61
N GLU A 76 8.10 -3.79 -9.66
CA GLU A 76 8.62 -2.74 -10.53
C GLU A 76 7.57 -1.64 -10.73
N GLY A 77 8.01 -0.40 -10.96
CA GLY A 77 7.11 0.71 -11.24
C GLY A 77 7.63 2.05 -10.74
N PHE A 78 6.93 3.10 -11.13
CA PHE A 78 7.26 4.49 -10.79
C PHE A 78 7.44 4.71 -9.27
N GLU A 79 6.54 4.15 -8.45
CA GLU A 79 6.62 4.26 -6.99
C GLU A 79 7.78 3.46 -6.40
N ILE A 80 8.20 2.39 -7.07
CA ILE A 80 9.36 1.60 -6.67
C ILE A 80 10.65 2.39 -6.95
N ASP A 81 10.70 3.09 -8.09
CA ASP A 81 11.86 3.93 -8.42
C ASP A 81 11.96 5.14 -7.48
N ILE A 82 10.84 5.75 -7.06
CA ILE A 82 10.83 6.77 -6.00
C ILE A 82 11.43 6.19 -4.71
N ALA A 83 10.99 4.99 -4.30
CA ALA A 83 11.46 4.34 -3.09
C ALA A 83 12.97 4.04 -3.16
N LYS A 84 13.46 3.54 -4.30
CA LYS A 84 14.88 3.29 -4.55
C LYS A 84 15.71 4.58 -4.52
N LYS A 85 15.21 5.67 -5.10
CA LYS A 85 15.88 6.97 -5.02
C LYS A 85 15.95 7.50 -3.58
N ILE A 86 14.91 7.34 -2.78
CA ILE A 86 14.96 7.71 -1.36
C ILE A 86 16.01 6.87 -0.62
N ALA A 87 16.08 5.55 -0.89
CA ALA A 87 17.12 4.70 -0.29
C ALA A 87 18.54 5.12 -0.72
N GLU A 88 18.74 5.47 -1.99
CA GLU A 88 20.01 5.98 -2.49
C GLU A 88 20.45 7.27 -1.76
N GLU A 89 19.54 8.21 -1.56
CA GLU A 89 19.84 9.47 -0.85
C GLU A 89 20.10 9.28 0.64
N ILE A 90 19.39 8.39 1.31
CA ILE A 90 19.55 8.14 2.74
C ILE A 90 20.72 7.19 3.01
N LEU A 91 20.83 6.09 2.26
CA LEU A 91 21.76 4.98 2.53
C LEU A 91 22.97 4.95 1.60
N GLY A 92 22.94 5.68 0.48
CA GLY A 92 23.95 5.62 -0.57
C GLY A 92 23.86 4.36 -1.45
N ASP A 93 22.76 3.59 -1.34
CA ASP A 93 22.53 2.37 -2.10
C ASP A 93 21.03 2.24 -2.38
N ALA A 94 20.63 2.30 -3.65
CA ALA A 94 19.27 2.18 -4.11
C ALA A 94 18.65 0.78 -3.86
N GLU A 95 19.49 -0.25 -3.72
CA GLU A 95 19.04 -1.63 -3.47
C GLU A 95 18.98 -1.96 -1.97
N ALA A 96 19.39 -1.05 -1.09
CA ALA A 96 19.25 -1.19 0.37
C ALA A 96 17.79 -0.92 0.83
N ILE A 97 16.85 -1.66 0.25
CA ILE A 97 15.41 -1.46 0.40
C ILE A 97 14.68 -2.79 0.61
N GLU A 98 13.70 -2.78 1.51
CA GLU A 98 12.74 -3.87 1.70
C GLU A 98 11.35 -3.41 1.26
N LEU A 99 10.83 -3.99 0.18
CA LEU A 99 9.51 -3.70 -0.35
C LEU A 99 8.46 -4.59 0.32
N VAL A 100 7.53 -3.99 1.03
CA VAL A 100 6.43 -4.69 1.73
C VAL A 100 5.13 -4.47 0.96
N PRO A 101 4.53 -5.51 0.35
CA PRO A 101 3.28 -5.38 -0.38
C PRO A 101 2.12 -4.92 0.51
N VAL A 102 1.39 -3.90 0.05
CA VAL A 102 0.23 -3.37 0.76
C VAL A 102 -1.00 -3.23 -0.14
N THR A 103 -2.17 -3.27 0.47
CA THR A 103 -3.44 -2.87 -0.13
C THR A 103 -3.85 -1.47 0.35
N ALA A 104 -4.88 -0.88 -0.25
CA ALA A 104 -5.42 0.39 0.25
C ALA A 104 -5.89 0.29 1.72
N LYS A 105 -6.31 -0.90 2.16
CA LYS A 105 -6.75 -1.16 3.53
C LYS A 105 -5.60 -1.39 4.51
N THR A 106 -4.51 -2.05 4.08
CA THR A 106 -3.43 -2.47 5.00
C THR A 106 -2.29 -1.47 5.11
N ARG A 107 -2.11 -0.56 4.14
CA ARG A 107 -0.99 0.39 4.10
C ARG A 107 -0.89 1.29 5.34
N GLY A 108 -2.03 1.79 5.85
CA GLY A 108 -2.06 2.58 7.08
C GLY A 108 -1.69 1.78 8.32
N PRO A 109 -2.39 0.68 8.64
CA PRO A 109 -2.06 -0.19 9.77
C PRO A 109 -0.60 -0.66 9.82
N LEU A 110 0.02 -1.04 8.68
CA LEU A 110 1.41 -1.45 8.64
C LEU A 110 2.37 -0.30 9.00
N LEU A 111 2.05 0.93 8.55
CA LEU A 111 2.78 2.13 8.92
C LEU A 111 2.62 2.46 10.42
N ASP A 112 1.40 2.36 10.95
CA ASP A 112 1.10 2.63 12.36
C ASP A 112 1.83 1.66 13.30
N ASN A 113 1.91 0.38 12.90
CA ASN A 113 2.59 -0.66 13.67
C ASN A 113 4.13 -0.59 13.56
N GLY A 114 4.69 0.23 12.64
CA GLY A 114 6.11 0.32 12.39
C GLY A 114 6.69 -0.90 11.66
N GLU A 115 5.85 -1.59 10.89
CA GLU A 115 6.30 -2.68 10.00
C GLU A 115 6.97 -2.13 8.75
N VAL A 116 6.66 -0.87 8.38
CA VAL A 116 7.31 -0.09 7.34
C VAL A 116 7.66 1.30 7.84
N ASP A 117 8.71 1.91 7.28
CA ASP A 117 9.17 3.25 7.62
C ASP A 117 8.33 4.32 6.94
N MET A 118 7.87 4.03 5.72
CA MET A 118 7.02 4.87 4.91
C MET A 118 6.14 4.04 3.96
N VAL A 119 5.14 4.69 3.36
CA VAL A 119 4.26 4.10 2.36
C VAL A 119 4.28 4.93 1.09
N ILE A 120 4.58 4.29 -0.04
CA ILE A 120 4.53 4.84 -1.40
C ILE A 120 3.64 3.89 -2.22
N ALA A 121 2.33 4.15 -2.20
CA ALA A 121 1.36 3.14 -2.64
C ALA A 121 0.05 3.79 -3.11
N THR A 122 0.12 4.69 -4.11
CA THR A 122 -1.01 5.47 -4.63
C THR A 122 -1.87 6.05 -3.50
N PHE A 123 -1.19 6.65 -2.50
CA PHE A 123 -1.84 7.06 -1.26
C PHE A 123 -2.29 8.52 -1.36
N THR A 124 -3.57 8.71 -1.69
CA THR A 124 -4.20 10.02 -1.82
C THR A 124 -4.08 10.81 -0.51
N VAL A 125 -3.53 12.00 -0.61
CA VAL A 125 -3.47 12.98 0.47
C VAL A 125 -4.87 13.54 0.69
N THR A 126 -5.40 13.44 1.92
CA THR A 126 -6.64 14.08 2.34
C THR A 126 -6.45 14.78 3.67
N GLU A 127 -7.27 15.78 3.98
CA GLU A 127 -7.19 16.47 5.28
C GLU A 127 -7.41 15.51 6.46
N GLU A 128 -8.33 14.54 6.33
CA GLU A 128 -8.55 13.50 7.33
C GLU A 128 -7.29 12.64 7.55
N ARG A 129 -6.63 12.20 6.46
CA ARG A 129 -5.42 11.41 6.55
C ARG A 129 -4.23 12.19 7.11
N LYS A 130 -4.16 13.51 6.86
CA LYS A 130 -3.15 14.39 7.45
C LYS A 130 -3.27 14.51 8.98
N GLU A 131 -4.42 14.22 9.56
CA GLU A 131 -4.56 14.16 11.02
C GLU A 131 -3.75 13.00 11.61
N THR A 132 -3.67 11.88 10.88
CA THR A 132 -3.02 10.63 11.33
C THR A 132 -1.59 10.48 10.82
N TYR A 133 -1.30 10.93 9.60
CA TYR A 133 -0.01 10.77 8.93
C TYR A 133 0.61 12.11 8.55
N ASN A 134 1.93 12.14 8.39
CA ASN A 134 2.61 13.15 7.60
C ASN A 134 2.63 12.69 6.14
N PHE A 135 2.45 13.63 5.22
CA PHE A 135 2.59 13.39 3.80
C PHE A 135 3.64 14.32 3.20
N SER A 136 4.36 13.84 2.20
CA SER A 136 5.14 14.70 1.33
C SER A 136 4.22 15.55 0.44
N ASP A 137 4.80 16.52 -0.27
CA ASP A 137 4.18 17.11 -1.44
C ASP A 137 3.79 16.00 -2.43
N ALA A 138 2.84 16.31 -3.32
CA ALA A 138 2.37 15.34 -4.27
C ALA A 138 3.47 14.98 -5.29
N TYR A 139 3.78 13.68 -5.43
CA TYR A 139 4.69 13.19 -6.47
C TYR A 139 3.95 12.84 -7.75
N TYR A 140 2.62 12.70 -7.71
CA TYR A 140 1.75 12.43 -8.84
C TYR A 140 0.33 12.95 -8.58
N VAL A 141 -0.36 13.39 -9.62
CA VAL A 141 -1.73 13.88 -9.53
C VAL A 141 -2.61 13.15 -10.53
N ASP A 142 -3.69 12.56 -10.06
CA ASP A 142 -4.66 11.83 -10.86
C ASP A 142 -6.10 12.30 -10.56
N ALA A 143 -7.08 11.59 -11.08
CA ALA A 143 -8.50 11.77 -10.78
C ALA A 143 -9.21 10.42 -10.82
N VAL A 144 -10.22 10.23 -9.98
CA VAL A 144 -11.06 9.03 -10.00
C VAL A 144 -11.79 8.92 -11.33
N GLY A 145 -11.88 7.70 -11.87
CA GLY A 145 -12.58 7.38 -13.11
C GLY A 145 -13.42 6.11 -13.01
N LEU A 146 -14.00 5.73 -14.13
CA LEU A 146 -14.86 4.55 -14.26
C LEU A 146 -14.41 3.71 -15.46
N LEU A 147 -14.06 2.44 -15.22
CA LEU A 147 -13.87 1.41 -16.24
C LEU A 147 -15.15 0.59 -16.35
N VAL A 148 -15.72 0.55 -17.55
CA VAL A 148 -16.98 -0.16 -17.81
C VAL A 148 -16.81 -1.11 -19.00
N LYS A 149 -17.69 -2.09 -19.12
CA LYS A 149 -17.76 -2.94 -20.32
C LYS A 149 -18.40 -2.16 -21.48
N LYS A 150 -17.81 -2.24 -22.68
CA LYS A 150 -18.29 -1.52 -23.88
C LYS A 150 -19.71 -1.91 -24.28
N ASP A 151 -20.11 -3.17 -24.05
CA ASP A 151 -21.43 -3.70 -24.38
C ASP A 151 -22.56 -3.14 -23.50
N LYS A 152 -22.25 -2.52 -22.38
CA LYS A 152 -23.22 -1.85 -21.50
C LYS A 152 -23.70 -0.51 -22.03
N GLY A 153 -22.94 0.13 -22.92
CA GLY A 153 -23.32 1.37 -23.57
C GLY A 153 -23.31 2.61 -22.68
N TYR A 154 -22.73 2.55 -21.48
CA TYR A 154 -22.56 3.73 -20.62
C TYR A 154 -21.66 4.76 -21.27
N THR A 155 -22.03 6.03 -21.22
CA THR A 155 -21.26 7.17 -21.75
C THR A 155 -20.72 8.08 -20.65
N GLY A 156 -21.30 8.01 -19.45
CA GLY A 156 -20.94 8.77 -18.27
C GLY A 156 -21.63 8.26 -17.01
N LEU A 157 -21.30 8.81 -15.86
CA LEU A 157 -21.88 8.45 -14.56
C LEU A 157 -23.41 8.65 -14.54
N ALA A 158 -23.92 9.68 -15.24
CA ALA A 158 -25.35 9.97 -15.30
C ALA A 158 -26.22 8.82 -15.87
N ASP A 159 -25.61 7.92 -16.66
CA ASP A 159 -26.29 6.75 -17.25
C ASP A 159 -26.38 5.56 -16.29
N MET A 160 -25.80 5.67 -15.07
CA MET A 160 -25.53 4.53 -14.19
C MET A 160 -26.48 4.47 -12.99
N ASP A 161 -27.70 5.03 -13.07
CA ASP A 161 -28.66 4.93 -11.98
C ASP A 161 -28.98 3.46 -11.64
N GLY A 162 -28.88 3.12 -10.35
CA GLY A 162 -29.05 1.76 -9.84
C GLY A 162 -27.87 0.82 -10.05
N ALA A 163 -26.75 1.28 -10.67
CA ALA A 163 -25.58 0.46 -10.94
C ALA A 163 -24.82 0.08 -9.66
N THR A 164 -24.07 -1.03 -9.75
CA THR A 164 -23.15 -1.48 -8.71
C THR A 164 -21.72 -1.16 -9.13
N ILE A 165 -21.01 -0.39 -8.32
CA ILE A 165 -19.62 0.03 -8.54
C ILE A 165 -18.68 -0.80 -7.69
N GLY A 166 -17.67 -1.42 -8.30
CA GLY A 166 -16.59 -2.10 -7.59
C GLY A 166 -15.51 -1.09 -7.19
N VAL A 167 -15.15 -1.07 -5.91
CA VAL A 167 -14.15 -0.16 -5.33
C VAL A 167 -13.19 -0.90 -4.41
N ALA A 168 -12.02 -0.34 -4.15
CA ALA A 168 -11.09 -0.88 -3.17
C ALA A 168 -11.51 -0.49 -1.75
N GLN A 169 -11.38 -1.43 -0.81
CA GLN A 169 -11.63 -1.19 0.62
C GLN A 169 -10.76 -0.04 1.14
N SER A 170 -11.35 0.86 1.94
CA SER A 170 -10.66 2.00 2.56
C SER A 170 -10.05 3.00 1.56
N SER A 171 -10.53 3.01 0.29
CA SER A 171 -10.21 4.05 -0.69
C SER A 171 -11.13 5.26 -0.53
N THR A 172 -10.76 6.38 -1.16
CA THR A 172 -11.58 7.60 -1.26
C THR A 172 -12.60 7.54 -2.40
N THR A 173 -12.58 6.47 -3.19
CA THR A 173 -13.28 6.37 -4.47
C THR A 173 -14.80 6.43 -4.32
N ALA A 174 -15.36 5.69 -3.36
CA ALA A 174 -16.82 5.68 -3.17
C ALA A 174 -17.37 7.06 -2.80
N ASP A 175 -16.67 7.78 -1.91
CA ASP A 175 -17.08 9.14 -1.49
C ASP A 175 -16.99 10.12 -2.65
N ALA A 176 -15.92 10.03 -3.45
CA ALA A 176 -15.73 10.87 -4.63
C ALA A 176 -16.85 10.69 -5.67
N ILE A 177 -17.27 9.46 -5.92
CA ILE A 177 -18.36 9.18 -6.87
C ILE A 177 -19.71 9.56 -6.29
N ASN A 178 -19.96 9.30 -4.99
CA ASN A 178 -21.22 9.68 -4.34
C ASN A 178 -21.48 11.18 -4.42
N ALA A 179 -20.44 12.00 -4.18
CA ALA A 179 -20.56 13.44 -4.28
C ALA A 179 -21.03 13.91 -5.67
N GLU A 180 -20.64 13.19 -6.74
CA GLU A 180 -21.04 13.49 -8.09
C GLU A 180 -22.40 12.88 -8.45
N ALA A 181 -22.68 11.64 -7.99
CA ALA A 181 -23.94 10.96 -8.18
C ALA A 181 -25.14 11.77 -7.61
N GLU A 182 -24.94 12.40 -6.46
CA GLU A 182 -25.93 13.29 -5.84
C GLU A 182 -26.30 14.48 -6.77
N GLN A 183 -25.33 15.03 -7.52
CA GLN A 183 -25.58 16.13 -8.45
C GLN A 183 -26.46 15.68 -9.64
N TYR A 184 -26.32 14.42 -10.07
CA TYR A 184 -27.16 13.83 -11.12
C TYR A 184 -28.49 13.26 -10.61
N GLY A 185 -28.67 13.18 -9.27
CA GLY A 185 -29.86 12.60 -8.66
C GLY A 185 -30.00 11.10 -8.89
N ILE A 186 -28.88 10.40 -9.07
CA ILE A 186 -28.82 8.94 -9.24
C ILE A 186 -28.38 8.24 -7.95
N SER A 187 -28.76 6.97 -7.83
CA SER A 187 -28.40 6.11 -6.70
C SER A 187 -27.47 5.00 -7.14
N LEU A 188 -26.39 4.77 -6.40
CA LEU A 188 -25.40 3.74 -6.67
C LEU A 188 -25.30 2.75 -5.52
N SER A 189 -24.88 1.54 -5.83
CA SER A 189 -24.47 0.54 -4.85
C SER A 189 -22.96 0.28 -4.98
N TYR A 190 -22.31 -0.07 -3.88
CA TYR A 190 -20.87 -0.35 -3.88
C TYR A 190 -20.58 -1.77 -3.44
N SER A 191 -19.63 -2.40 -4.14
CA SER A 191 -19.02 -3.66 -3.74
C SER A 191 -17.54 -3.43 -3.48
N GLU A 192 -17.09 -3.74 -2.27
CA GLU A 192 -15.71 -3.50 -1.84
C GLU A 192 -14.87 -4.77 -1.99
N TYR A 193 -13.65 -4.60 -2.49
CA TYR A 193 -12.68 -5.67 -2.73
C TYR A 193 -11.32 -5.31 -2.09
N ALA A 194 -10.52 -6.33 -1.80
CA ALA A 194 -9.20 -6.13 -1.22
C ALA A 194 -8.18 -5.65 -2.26
N THR A 195 -8.26 -6.15 -3.49
CA THR A 195 -7.29 -5.92 -4.57
C THR A 195 -7.96 -5.45 -5.86
N TYR A 196 -7.21 -4.76 -6.71
CA TYR A 196 -7.72 -4.32 -8.02
C TYR A 196 -8.00 -5.47 -8.99
N PRO A 197 -7.18 -6.55 -9.06
CA PRO A 197 -7.52 -7.73 -9.86
C PRO A 197 -8.87 -8.36 -9.50
N GLU A 198 -9.26 -8.35 -8.21
CA GLU A 198 -10.58 -8.83 -7.79
C GLU A 198 -11.71 -7.95 -8.32
N ILE A 199 -11.52 -6.63 -8.36
CA ILE A 199 -12.52 -5.69 -8.92
C ILE A 199 -12.63 -5.91 -10.43
N LYS A 200 -11.50 -6.05 -11.14
CA LYS A 200 -11.49 -6.34 -12.59
C LYS A 200 -12.22 -7.66 -12.90
N ALA A 201 -11.96 -8.73 -12.13
CA ALA A 201 -12.66 -9.99 -12.27
C ALA A 201 -14.17 -9.89 -11.97
N ALA A 202 -14.55 -9.01 -11.04
CA ALA A 202 -15.96 -8.73 -10.76
C ALA A 202 -16.63 -8.00 -11.93
N LEU A 203 -15.95 -7.02 -12.54
CA LEU A 203 -16.43 -6.34 -13.74
C LEU A 203 -16.57 -7.31 -14.92
N ASP A 204 -15.57 -8.14 -15.18
CA ASP A 204 -15.56 -9.10 -16.29
C ASP A 204 -16.69 -10.11 -16.17
N SER A 205 -16.97 -10.59 -14.95
CA SER A 205 -18.06 -11.52 -14.67
C SER A 205 -19.43 -10.86 -14.57
N GLY A 206 -19.52 -9.52 -14.63
CA GLY A 206 -20.78 -8.78 -14.50
C GLY A 206 -21.35 -8.73 -13.10
N ARG A 207 -20.55 -8.99 -12.07
CA ARG A 207 -20.95 -8.82 -10.66
C ARG A 207 -21.00 -7.34 -10.24
N VAL A 208 -20.23 -6.50 -10.93
CA VAL A 208 -20.30 -5.04 -10.84
C VAL A 208 -20.47 -4.46 -12.24
N ASP A 209 -21.04 -3.28 -12.34
CA ASP A 209 -21.28 -2.58 -13.61
C ASP A 209 -20.09 -1.70 -14.00
N ALA A 210 -19.33 -1.22 -13.03
CA ALA A 210 -18.08 -0.51 -13.24
C ALA A 210 -17.04 -0.91 -12.20
N PHE A 211 -15.76 -0.83 -12.61
CA PHE A 211 -14.60 -0.77 -11.72
C PHE A 211 -14.18 0.68 -11.61
N SER A 212 -14.14 1.20 -10.40
CA SER A 212 -13.73 2.57 -10.15
C SER A 212 -12.50 2.66 -9.25
N VAL A 213 -11.57 3.44 -9.71
CA VAL A 213 -10.34 3.88 -9.05
C VAL A 213 -9.75 5.03 -9.91
N ASP A 214 -8.59 5.51 -9.60
CA ASP A 214 -7.90 6.58 -10.32
C ASP A 214 -7.57 6.17 -11.75
N ARG A 215 -7.64 7.11 -12.67
CA ARG A 215 -7.66 6.84 -14.13
C ARG A 215 -6.39 6.20 -14.65
N SER A 216 -5.24 6.59 -14.14
CA SER A 216 -3.95 5.98 -14.49
C SER A 216 -3.90 4.51 -14.09
N ILE A 217 -4.48 4.15 -12.94
CA ILE A 217 -4.62 2.75 -12.50
C ILE A 217 -5.57 2.01 -13.44
N LEU A 218 -6.73 2.58 -13.77
CA LEU A 218 -7.68 1.97 -14.71
C LEU A 218 -7.07 1.70 -16.07
N ALA A 219 -6.17 2.59 -16.55
CA ALA A 219 -5.49 2.42 -17.84
C ALA A 219 -4.68 1.11 -17.87
N GLY A 220 -4.09 0.70 -16.75
CA GLY A 220 -3.38 -0.57 -16.62
C GLY A 220 -4.27 -1.83 -16.64
N TYR A 221 -5.58 -1.67 -16.44
CA TYR A 221 -6.59 -2.74 -16.46
C TYR A 221 -7.47 -2.73 -17.71
N LEU A 222 -7.22 -1.79 -18.63
CA LEU A 222 -7.98 -1.66 -19.89
C LEU A 222 -7.70 -2.83 -20.81
N ASP A 223 -8.76 -3.36 -21.44
CA ASP A 223 -8.68 -4.40 -22.44
C ASP A 223 -9.66 -4.14 -23.61
N ASP A 224 -9.70 -5.04 -24.58
CA ASP A 224 -10.55 -4.90 -25.78
C ASP A 224 -12.05 -4.85 -25.47
N SER A 225 -12.50 -5.39 -24.34
CA SER A 225 -13.92 -5.47 -23.94
C SER A 225 -14.38 -4.27 -23.11
N THR A 226 -13.43 -3.48 -22.59
CA THR A 226 -13.67 -2.42 -21.62
C THR A 226 -13.30 -1.03 -22.16
N GLN A 227 -13.82 0.01 -21.54
CA GLN A 227 -13.48 1.41 -21.81
C GLN A 227 -13.49 2.22 -20.51
N ILE A 228 -12.59 3.20 -20.43
CA ILE A 228 -12.61 4.22 -19.38
C ILE A 228 -13.54 5.35 -19.84
N LEU A 229 -14.54 5.68 -19.03
CA LEU A 229 -15.43 6.80 -19.31
C LEU A 229 -14.67 8.13 -19.26
N LYS A 230 -15.23 9.17 -19.87
CA LYS A 230 -14.57 10.49 -19.95
C LYS A 230 -14.59 11.24 -18.63
N ASP A 231 -15.52 10.89 -17.74
CA ASP A 231 -15.68 11.54 -16.45
C ASP A 231 -14.41 11.46 -15.61
N ARG A 232 -14.17 12.55 -14.90
CA ARG A 232 -13.08 12.69 -13.92
C ARG A 232 -13.69 13.24 -12.65
N PHE A 233 -13.52 12.51 -11.55
CA PHE A 233 -14.04 12.91 -10.24
C PHE A 233 -12.87 13.22 -9.33
N ALA A 234 -13.03 14.09 -8.36
CA ALA A 234 -12.10 14.41 -7.28
C ALA A 234 -10.61 14.17 -7.61
N THR A 235 -9.83 15.21 -7.59
CA THR A 235 -8.37 15.13 -7.75
C THR A 235 -7.77 14.20 -6.70
N GLN A 236 -6.79 13.39 -7.10
CA GLN A 236 -6.08 12.43 -6.27
C GLN A 236 -4.60 12.78 -6.25
N ASP A 237 -4.20 13.54 -5.24
CA ASP A 237 -2.80 13.90 -5.01
C ASP A 237 -2.11 12.74 -4.27
N TYR A 238 -1.12 12.09 -4.87
CA TYR A 238 -0.37 11.00 -4.22
C TYR A 238 0.84 11.55 -3.49
N GLY A 239 0.94 11.26 -2.19
CA GLY A 239 2.09 11.64 -1.36
C GLY A 239 2.71 10.43 -0.66
N VAL A 240 3.97 10.55 -0.31
CA VAL A 240 4.65 9.59 0.56
C VAL A 240 4.10 9.75 1.96
N ALA A 241 3.51 8.69 2.52
CA ALA A 241 2.96 8.72 3.87
C ALA A 241 3.97 8.22 4.89
N ILE A 242 4.11 8.95 5.99
CA ILE A 242 5.05 8.68 7.08
C ILE A 242 4.28 8.81 8.41
N LYS A 243 4.62 7.95 9.38
CA LYS A 243 3.98 7.98 10.70
C LYS A 243 4.03 9.39 11.30
N LYS A 244 2.94 9.82 11.92
CA LYS A 244 2.78 11.20 12.43
C LYS A 244 3.88 11.64 13.39
N SER A 245 4.41 10.71 14.18
CA SER A 245 5.51 10.98 15.12
C SER A 245 6.86 11.20 14.45
N ASN A 246 7.09 10.67 13.24
CA ASN A 246 8.39 10.66 12.55
C ASN A 246 8.59 11.95 11.72
N THR A 247 8.58 13.09 12.39
CA THR A 247 8.59 14.42 11.74
C THR A 247 9.90 14.74 11.02
N GLU A 248 11.03 14.27 11.53
CA GLU A 248 12.34 14.45 10.89
C GLU A 248 12.40 13.70 9.56
N LEU A 249 12.02 12.42 9.56
CA LEU A 249 11.94 11.62 8.33
C LEU A 249 10.97 12.24 7.33
N ALA A 250 9.81 12.71 7.79
CA ALA A 250 8.83 13.37 6.95
C ALA A 250 9.38 14.63 6.28
N THR A 251 10.15 15.44 7.01
CA THR A 251 10.83 16.62 6.45
C THR A 251 11.87 16.20 5.41
N THR A 252 12.73 15.24 5.74
CA THR A 252 13.76 14.74 4.82
C THR A 252 13.15 14.25 3.51
N VAL A 253 12.10 13.42 3.58
CA VAL A 253 11.45 12.87 2.39
C VAL A 253 10.71 13.95 1.60
N ASN A 254 10.05 14.90 2.29
CA ASN A 254 9.41 16.02 1.60
C ASN A 254 10.41 16.87 0.83
N ASP A 255 11.55 17.19 1.43
CA ASP A 255 12.59 17.98 0.77
C ASP A 255 13.12 17.28 -0.51
N LEU A 256 13.25 15.95 -0.49
CA LEU A 256 13.62 15.16 -1.67
C LEU A 256 12.55 15.23 -2.76
N ILE A 257 11.27 14.97 -2.41
CA ILE A 257 10.16 15.01 -3.38
C ILE A 257 10.03 16.40 -4.00
N THR A 258 10.14 17.46 -3.18
CA THR A 258 10.08 18.86 -3.66
C THR A 258 11.24 19.13 -4.62
N ALA A 259 12.48 18.77 -4.26
CA ALA A 259 13.67 18.98 -5.11
C ALA A 259 13.53 18.23 -6.46
N TRP A 260 13.06 17.00 -6.45
CA TRP A 260 12.85 16.20 -7.67
C TRP A 260 11.70 16.72 -8.54
N GLY A 261 10.70 17.38 -7.96
CA GLY A 261 9.69 18.11 -8.69
C GLY A 261 10.23 19.36 -9.37
N GLU A 262 11.09 20.11 -8.67
CA GLU A 262 11.69 21.35 -9.19
C GLU A 262 12.74 21.13 -10.28
N ASP A 263 13.53 20.05 -10.18
CA ASP A 263 14.61 19.74 -11.13
C ASP A 263 14.19 18.88 -12.33
N GLY A 264 12.90 18.44 -12.35
CA GLY A 264 12.30 17.63 -13.42
C GLY A 264 12.57 16.12 -13.30
N THR A 265 13.15 15.66 -12.20
CA THR A 265 13.39 14.23 -11.97
C THR A 265 12.07 13.44 -11.93
N LEU A 266 11.04 13.95 -11.23
CA LEU A 266 9.73 13.30 -11.19
C LEU A 266 9.08 13.25 -12.58
N ASP A 267 9.15 14.33 -13.37
CA ASP A 267 8.60 14.38 -14.74
C ASP A 267 9.29 13.35 -15.66
N ALA A 268 10.61 13.19 -15.50
CA ALA A 268 11.36 12.18 -16.25
C ALA A 268 10.91 10.76 -15.90
N MET A 269 10.75 10.44 -14.62
CA MET A 269 10.27 9.14 -14.15
C MET A 269 8.82 8.88 -14.58
N ILE A 270 7.93 9.87 -14.49
CA ILE A 270 6.54 9.81 -14.97
C ILE A 270 6.51 9.48 -16.48
N THR A 271 7.39 10.11 -17.27
CA THR A 271 7.52 9.86 -18.71
C THR A 271 8.03 8.46 -19.00
N GLU A 272 9.04 8.00 -18.27
CA GLU A 272 9.63 6.65 -18.41
C GLU A 272 8.58 5.56 -18.19
N TRP A 273 7.73 5.72 -17.19
CA TRP A 273 6.66 4.79 -16.87
C TRP A 273 5.37 5.00 -17.69
N GLY A 274 5.37 5.94 -18.65
CA GLY A 274 4.21 6.20 -19.51
C GLY A 274 2.98 6.71 -18.75
N LEU A 275 3.20 7.42 -17.66
CA LEU A 275 2.17 8.02 -16.80
C LEU A 275 1.87 9.49 -17.15
N GLY A 276 2.58 10.05 -18.10
CA GLY A 276 2.27 11.38 -18.70
C GLY A 276 1.00 11.33 -19.54
N GLU A 277 0.20 12.43 -19.53
CA GLU A 277 -1.01 12.57 -20.37
C GLU A 277 -0.68 12.58 -21.86
#